data_4715d969716ea2fb59c9aaee67de688d
#
_entry.id   4715d969716ea2fb59c9aaee67de688d
#
_cell.length_a   1.000
_cell.length_b   1.000
_cell.length_c   1.000
_cell.angle_alpha   90.00
_cell.angle_beta   90.00
_cell.angle_gamma   90.00
#
_symmetry.space_group_name_H-M   'P 1'
#
loop_
_entity.id
_entity.type
_entity.pdbx_description
1 polymer ?
#
loop_
_entity_poly.entity_id
_entity_poly.type
_entity_poly.pdbx_seq_one_letter_code
_entity_poly.pdbx_strand_id
1 'polypeptide(L)' 'PRIAISHSNIVNMIGQLGAVFTKHQINIDKMVNNSKGELAYNIIVCDILPQDVTELVADLYAIASVKKVRVLNQEG' A
#
# COMPACT_ATOMS: atom_id res chain seq x y z
N PRO A 1 -2.42 -12.02 -1.71
CA PRO A 1 -2.99 -10.88 -0.98
C PRO A 1 -2.75 -9.57 -1.67
N ARG A 2 -3.63 -8.63 -1.44
CA ARG A 2 -3.56 -7.32 -2.06
C ARG A 2 -3.84 -6.25 -1.04
N ILE A 3 -3.23 -5.09 -1.27
CA ILE A 3 -3.52 -3.92 -0.46
C ILE A 3 -3.83 -2.78 -1.41
N ALA A 4 -4.99 -2.15 -1.21
CA ALA A 4 -5.39 -1.00 -2.00
C ALA A 4 -5.19 0.24 -1.14
N ILE A 5 -4.48 1.22 -1.67
CA ILE A 5 -4.11 2.42 -0.93
C ILE A 5 -4.51 3.63 -1.75
N SER A 6 -5.39 4.46 -1.17
CA SER A 6 -5.78 5.72 -1.77
C SER A 6 -4.95 6.83 -1.15
N HIS A 7 -4.47 7.76 -1.97
CA HIS A 7 -3.60 8.82 -1.49
C HIS A 7 -3.68 10.01 -2.41
N SER A 8 -3.17 11.13 -1.94
CA SER A 8 -3.03 12.30 -2.79
C SER A 8 -1.96 12.03 -3.83
N ASN A 9 -2.13 12.59 -5.01
CA ASN A 9 -1.19 12.37 -6.11
C ASN A 9 -0.01 13.31 -5.95
N ILE A 10 0.97 12.86 -5.17
CA ILE A 10 2.18 13.64 -4.93
C ILE A 10 3.39 12.81 -5.32
N VAL A 11 4.53 13.48 -5.45
CA VAL A 11 5.75 12.79 -5.86
C VAL A 11 6.22 11.84 -4.77
N ASN A 12 6.96 10.84 -5.19
CA ASN A 12 7.63 9.90 -4.30
C ASN A 12 6.70 9.03 -3.45
N MET A 13 5.44 8.90 -3.87
CA MET A 13 4.53 8.01 -3.14
C MET A 13 4.95 6.56 -3.27
N ILE A 14 5.36 6.15 -4.47
CA ILE A 14 5.77 4.76 -4.67
C ILE A 14 6.97 4.42 -3.80
N GLY A 15 7.92 5.36 -3.69
CA GLY A 15 9.07 5.16 -2.82
C GLY A 15 8.69 5.04 -1.36
N GLN A 16 7.78 5.89 -0.90
CA GLN A 16 7.34 5.84 0.48
C GLN A 16 6.57 4.55 0.79
N LEU A 17 5.69 4.13 -0.11
CA LEU A 17 4.96 2.90 0.07
C LEU A 17 5.92 1.70 0.07
N GLY A 18 6.86 1.69 -0.87
CA GLY A 18 7.84 0.61 -0.93
C GLY A 18 8.66 0.49 0.33
N ALA A 19 9.02 1.64 0.92
CA ALA A 19 9.82 1.62 2.15
C ALA A 19 9.07 0.94 3.29
N VAL A 20 7.76 1.16 3.38
CA VAL A 20 6.96 0.52 4.42
C VAL A 20 6.96 -1.00 4.22
N PHE A 21 6.76 -1.45 2.99
CA PHE A 21 6.74 -2.89 2.73
C PHE A 21 8.10 -3.51 3.00
N THR A 22 9.17 -2.80 2.67
CA THR A 22 10.53 -3.29 2.95
C THR A 22 10.75 -3.40 4.45
N LYS A 23 10.29 -2.42 5.22
CA LYS A 23 10.42 -2.46 6.67
C LYS A 23 9.76 -3.71 7.25
N HIS A 24 8.64 -4.11 6.68
CA HIS A 24 7.91 -5.29 7.16
C HIS A 24 8.33 -6.57 6.45
N GLN A 25 9.36 -6.50 5.61
CA GLN A 25 9.91 -7.65 4.91
C GLN A 25 8.90 -8.35 4.03
N ILE A 26 8.08 -7.55 3.36
CA ILE A 26 7.06 -8.06 2.45
C ILE A 26 7.49 -7.77 1.04
N ASN A 27 7.56 -8.81 0.22
CA ASN A 27 7.88 -8.65 -1.20
C ASN A 27 6.65 -8.21 -1.97
N ILE A 28 6.85 -7.21 -2.81
CA ILE A 28 5.79 -6.74 -3.69
C ILE A 28 5.97 -7.47 -5.03
N ASP A 29 4.96 -8.24 -5.40
CA ASP A 29 4.98 -8.94 -6.68
C ASP A 29 4.58 -8.02 -7.81
N LYS A 30 3.66 -7.12 -7.55
CA LYS A 30 3.11 -6.27 -8.58
C LYS A 30 2.50 -5.05 -7.95
N MET A 31 2.64 -3.91 -8.60
CA MET A 31 2.02 -2.67 -8.15
C MET A 31 1.36 -2.02 -9.33
N VAL A 32 0.08 -1.71 -9.20
CA VAL A 32 -0.67 -0.98 -10.21
C VAL A 32 -0.98 0.39 -9.64
N ASN A 33 -0.59 1.41 -10.36
CA ASN A 33 -0.79 2.79 -9.94
C ASN A 33 -1.74 3.47 -10.90
N ASN A 34 -2.81 4.06 -10.36
CA ASN A 34 -3.75 4.84 -11.14
C ASN A 34 -3.93 6.20 -10.50
N SER A 35 -4.11 7.21 -11.33
CA SER A 35 -4.37 8.54 -10.80
C SER A 35 -5.50 9.17 -11.59
N LYS A 36 -6.23 10.05 -10.91
CA LYS A 36 -7.31 10.78 -11.53
C LYS A 36 -7.38 12.13 -10.84
N GLY A 37 -6.85 13.15 -11.52
CA GLY A 37 -6.75 14.46 -10.92
C GLY A 37 -5.79 14.46 -9.75
N GLU A 38 -6.26 14.91 -8.63
CA GLU A 38 -5.43 14.99 -7.44
C GLU A 38 -5.43 13.73 -6.61
N LEU A 39 -6.26 12.78 -6.99
CA LEU A 39 -6.33 11.52 -6.26
C LEU A 39 -5.60 10.44 -7.03
N ALA A 40 -5.00 9.55 -6.28
CA ALA A 40 -4.35 8.40 -6.86
C ALA A 40 -4.61 7.20 -5.97
N TYR A 41 -4.46 6.01 -6.56
CA TYR A 41 -4.48 4.82 -5.73
C TYR A 41 -3.52 3.80 -6.30
N ASN A 42 -3.05 2.95 -5.42
CA ASN A 42 -2.18 1.84 -5.77
C ASN A 42 -2.81 0.56 -5.31
N ILE A 43 -2.71 -0.46 -6.14
CA ILE A 43 -3.05 -1.82 -5.74
C ILE A 43 -1.75 -2.58 -5.71
N ILE A 44 -1.40 -3.09 -4.55
CA ILE A 44 -0.13 -3.76 -4.34
C ILE A 44 -0.43 -5.23 -4.09
N VAL A 45 0.11 -6.07 -4.96
CA VAL A 45 0.01 -7.52 -4.82
C VAL A 45 1.27 -8.00 -4.14
N CYS A 46 1.11 -8.71 -3.03
CA CYS A 46 2.23 -9.18 -2.22
C CYS A 46 2.34 -10.68 -2.31
N ASP A 47 3.52 -11.19 -1.96
CA ASP A 47 3.68 -12.64 -1.89
C ASP A 47 2.98 -13.20 -0.65
N ILE A 48 3.20 -12.61 0.51
CA ILE A 48 2.61 -13.07 1.76
C ILE A 48 2.37 -11.85 2.64
N LEU A 49 1.24 -11.84 3.35
CA LEU A 49 1.00 -10.84 4.39
C LEU A 49 1.02 -11.52 5.74
N PRO A 50 1.51 -10.84 6.78
CA PRO A 50 1.41 -11.37 8.12
C PRO A 50 -0.06 -11.50 8.52
N GLN A 51 -0.32 -12.42 9.44
CA GLN A 51 -1.68 -12.61 9.90
C GLN A 51 -2.22 -11.37 10.58
N ASP A 52 -1.36 -10.69 11.34
CA ASP A 52 -1.73 -9.45 11.99
C ASP A 52 -1.11 -8.30 11.20
N VAL A 53 -1.94 -7.52 10.53
CA VAL A 53 -1.46 -6.42 9.69
C VAL A 53 -1.61 -5.07 10.37
N THR A 54 -1.85 -5.05 11.68
CA THR A 54 -2.12 -3.81 12.40
C THR A 54 -0.98 -2.81 12.25
N GLU A 55 0.25 -3.25 12.45
CA GLU A 55 1.39 -2.34 12.36
C GLU A 55 1.65 -1.91 10.92
N LEU A 56 1.46 -2.82 9.99
CA LEU A 56 1.64 -2.48 8.59
C LEU A 56 0.67 -1.38 8.19
N VAL A 57 -0.60 -1.54 8.53
CA VAL A 57 -1.62 -0.56 8.19
C VAL A 57 -1.33 0.77 8.90
N ALA A 58 -0.90 0.72 10.16
CA ALA A 58 -0.57 1.94 10.88
C ALA A 58 0.58 2.69 10.22
N ASP A 59 1.59 1.96 9.78
CA ASP A 59 2.72 2.60 9.11
C ASP A 59 2.32 3.21 7.78
N LEU A 60 1.42 2.56 7.06
CA LEU A 60 0.92 3.14 5.81
C LEU A 60 0.14 4.42 6.07
N TYR A 61 -0.72 4.42 7.09
CA TYR A 61 -1.45 5.63 7.43
C TYR A 61 -0.55 6.73 7.98
N ALA A 62 0.63 6.39 8.47
CA ALA A 62 1.56 7.39 8.94
C ALA A 62 2.12 8.24 7.80
N ILE A 63 2.01 7.77 6.57
CA ILE A 63 2.39 8.58 5.42
C ILE A 63 1.32 9.66 5.25
N ALA A 64 1.74 10.93 5.30
CA ALA A 64 0.80 12.03 5.41
C ALA A 64 -0.26 12.08 4.33
N SER A 65 0.10 11.68 3.12
CA SER A 65 -0.83 11.79 1.99
C SER A 65 -1.70 10.56 1.81
N VAL A 66 -1.53 9.52 2.61
CA VAL A 66 -2.37 8.33 2.51
C VAL A 66 -3.72 8.63 3.11
N LYS A 67 -4.77 8.30 2.36
CA LYS A 67 -6.14 8.60 2.77
C LYS A 67 -6.89 7.36 3.22
N LYS A 68 -6.64 6.22 2.59
CA LYS A 68 -7.35 5.01 2.95
C LYS A 68 -6.53 3.80 2.57
N VAL A 69 -6.52 2.81 3.46
CA VAL A 69 -5.85 1.54 3.25
C VAL A 69 -6.88 0.43 3.40
N ARG A 70 -6.95 -0.44 2.40
CA ARG A 70 -7.84 -1.61 2.44
C ARG A 70 -7.01 -2.85 2.19
N VAL A 71 -7.08 -3.79 3.10
CA VAL A 71 -6.38 -5.05 2.96
C VAL A 71 -7.36 -6.08 2.40
N LEU A 72 -7.00 -6.64 1.24
CA LEU A 72 -7.84 -7.61 0.56
C LEU A 72 -7.12 -8.94 0.61
N ASN A 73 -7.41 -9.69 1.64
CA ASN A 73 -6.76 -10.97 1.85
C ASN A 73 -7.52 -12.03 1.08
N GLN A 74 -7.40 -11.98 -0.20
CA GLN A 74 -8.21 -12.75 -1.10
C GLN A 74 -7.72 -14.17 -1.23
N GLU A 75 -8.62 -15.09 -1.12
CA GLU A 75 -8.26 -16.46 -1.14
C GLU A 75 -8.40 -17.13 -2.48
N GLY A 76 -9.18 -16.75 -3.21
CA GLY A 76 -9.34 -17.60 -4.28
C GLY A 76 -9.80 -17.11 -5.53
#